data_e94e360db0f6afc65bdc002b210d7c27
#
_entry.id   e94e360db0f6afc65bdc002b210d7c27
#
_cell.length_a   1.000
_cell.length_b   1.000
_cell.length_c   1.000
_cell.angle_alpha   90.00
_cell.angle_beta   90.00
_cell.angle_gamma   90.00
#
_symmetry.space_group_name_H-M   'P 1'
#
loop_
_entity.id
_entity.type
_entity.pdbx_description
1 polymer ?
#
loop_
_entity_poly.entity_id
_entity_poly.type
_entity_poly.pdbx_seq_one_letter_code
_entity_poly.pdbx_strand_id
1 'polypeptide(L)'
;MKQNYKLLLSYDGSRYFGFERQKDQELTIQGKLEAVLSAMPRNDTEKVETFSAGRTDAGVHARGMCCNVFLDTNLTEEEIQDYCNHYLPEDIGINSVKKASERFHARYLARGKVYRYSCYIGKNKDVFERKYLYHLEEEPDIEEMKRAGAYLVGEKDFKSFSGNPKMKKSTVRKIFNIDILRNGNILRFYFHGSGFLQYQIRIMVGTLLEVGYHKKRAEEMEEILLSRDRRRAGYTAPAKGLCLMKVEYD
;
A
#
# COMPACT_ATOMS: atom_id res chain seq x y z
N MET A 1 -10.52 -30.47 -8.34
CA MET A 1 -9.63 -29.76 -9.33
C MET A 1 -9.32 -28.36 -8.80
N LYS A 2 -8.04 -28.01 -8.68
CA LYS A 2 -7.65 -26.66 -8.16
C LYS A 2 -8.22 -25.55 -9.03
N GLN A 3 -8.97 -24.63 -8.41
CA GLN A 3 -9.54 -23.44 -9.02
C GLN A 3 -8.79 -22.19 -8.50
N ASN A 4 -8.46 -21.26 -9.39
CA ASN A 4 -7.88 -19.98 -9.01
C ASN A 4 -8.98 -19.02 -8.53
N TYR A 5 -8.81 -18.45 -7.35
CA TYR A 5 -9.72 -17.45 -6.76
C TYR A 5 -9.03 -16.12 -6.61
N LYS A 6 -9.71 -15.05 -7.00
CA LYS A 6 -9.32 -13.66 -6.76
C LYS A 6 -10.02 -13.18 -5.50
N LEU A 7 -9.24 -12.71 -4.53
CA LEU A 7 -9.70 -12.17 -3.26
C LEU A 7 -9.43 -10.68 -3.21
N LEU A 8 -10.43 -9.91 -2.76
CA LEU A 8 -10.25 -8.49 -2.43
C LEU A 8 -10.29 -8.34 -0.91
N LEU A 9 -9.24 -7.75 -0.33
CA LEU A 9 -9.06 -7.65 1.12
C LEU A 9 -9.01 -6.19 1.58
N SER A 10 -9.45 -5.97 2.82
CA SER A 10 -9.16 -4.78 3.60
C SER A 10 -8.51 -5.16 4.92
N TYR A 11 -7.61 -4.31 5.44
CA TYR A 11 -6.98 -4.54 6.74
C TYR A 11 -6.47 -3.26 7.40
N ASP A 12 -6.54 -3.24 8.74
CA ASP A 12 -5.78 -2.34 9.59
C ASP A 12 -4.40 -2.95 9.83
N GLY A 13 -3.37 -2.35 9.23
CA GLY A 13 -1.99 -2.84 9.33
C GLY A 13 -1.27 -2.53 10.64
N SER A 14 -1.91 -1.79 11.58
CA SER A 14 -1.25 -1.19 12.75
C SER A 14 -0.44 -2.17 13.59
N ARG A 15 -0.90 -3.41 13.75
CA ARG A 15 -0.23 -4.44 14.56
C ARG A 15 0.56 -5.46 13.75
N TYR A 16 0.60 -5.31 12.41
CA TYR A 16 1.24 -6.29 11.53
C TYR A 16 2.61 -5.83 11.05
N PHE A 17 3.52 -6.78 10.91
CA PHE A 17 4.85 -6.56 10.34
C PHE A 17 4.85 -6.51 8.79
N GLY A 18 3.73 -6.06 8.23
CA GLY A 18 3.48 -5.91 6.82
C GLY A 18 2.62 -7.03 6.24
N PHE A 19 2.47 -7.01 4.93
CA PHE A 19 1.65 -7.99 4.24
C PHE A 19 2.34 -9.35 4.13
N GLU A 20 3.56 -9.38 3.60
CA GLU A 20 4.25 -10.62 3.21
C GLU A 20 4.69 -11.43 4.41
N ARG A 21 4.50 -12.75 4.33
CA ARG A 21 5.00 -13.71 5.31
C ARG A 21 6.53 -13.60 5.43
N GLN A 22 7.01 -13.57 6.65
CA GLN A 22 8.42 -13.48 7.00
C GLN A 22 8.80 -14.70 7.86
N LYS A 23 10.06 -15.10 7.77
CA LYS A 23 10.59 -16.15 8.64
C LYS A 23 10.54 -15.67 10.09
N ASP A 24 10.09 -16.54 10.97
CA ASP A 24 10.02 -16.29 12.42
C ASP A 24 9.08 -15.11 12.83
N GLN A 25 8.13 -14.72 11.94
CA GLN A 25 7.17 -13.64 12.19
C GLN A 25 5.74 -14.07 11.84
N GLU A 26 4.93 -14.32 12.86
CA GLU A 26 3.55 -14.80 12.70
C GLU A 26 2.53 -13.68 12.42
N LEU A 27 2.86 -12.44 12.82
CA LEU A 27 1.96 -11.29 12.68
C LEU A 27 2.14 -10.62 11.31
N THR A 28 1.80 -11.33 10.24
CA THR A 28 1.71 -10.79 8.87
C THR A 28 0.32 -11.06 8.32
N ILE A 29 -0.16 -10.16 7.43
CA ILE A 29 -1.50 -10.30 6.83
C ILE A 29 -1.59 -11.61 6.04
N GLN A 30 -0.58 -11.90 5.22
CA GLN A 30 -0.51 -13.12 4.41
C GLN A 30 -0.50 -14.38 5.29
N GLY A 31 0.26 -14.37 6.39
CA GLY A 31 0.32 -15.51 7.30
C GLY A 31 -1.04 -15.82 7.94
N LYS A 32 -1.79 -14.79 8.37
CA LYS A 32 -3.13 -14.99 8.93
C LYS A 32 -4.13 -15.48 7.88
N LEU A 33 -4.09 -14.92 6.68
CA LEU A 33 -4.95 -15.35 5.57
C LEU A 33 -4.69 -16.81 5.18
N GLU A 34 -3.43 -17.20 4.99
CA GLU A 34 -3.04 -18.55 4.60
C GLU A 34 -3.38 -19.58 5.68
N ALA A 35 -3.24 -19.22 6.97
CA ALA A 35 -3.62 -20.09 8.07
C ALA A 35 -5.12 -20.38 8.07
N VAL A 36 -5.97 -19.36 7.90
CA VAL A 36 -7.43 -19.54 7.84
C VAL A 36 -7.85 -20.33 6.61
N LEU A 37 -7.29 -20.03 5.44
CA LEU A 37 -7.58 -20.79 4.21
C LEU A 37 -7.12 -22.25 4.30
N SER A 38 -6.00 -22.54 4.97
CA SER A 38 -5.51 -23.90 5.17
C SER A 38 -6.38 -24.72 6.11
N ALA A 39 -7.02 -24.06 7.10
CA ALA A 39 -7.92 -24.72 8.06
C ALA A 39 -9.37 -24.83 7.55
N MET A 40 -9.66 -24.30 6.36
CA MET A 40 -11.02 -24.30 5.81
C MET A 40 -11.51 -25.70 5.51
N PRO A 41 -12.73 -26.10 5.97
CA PRO A 41 -13.29 -27.42 5.69
C PRO A 41 -13.51 -27.60 4.18
N ARG A 42 -13.52 -28.85 3.73
CA ARG A 42 -13.66 -29.22 2.30
C ARG A 42 -12.63 -28.58 1.38
N ASN A 43 -11.46 -28.23 1.93
CA ASN A 43 -10.34 -27.74 1.16
C ASN A 43 -9.23 -28.80 1.16
N ASP A 44 -9.08 -29.48 0.03
CA ASP A 44 -8.08 -30.54 -0.16
C ASP A 44 -6.74 -30.00 -0.66
N THR A 45 -6.53 -28.68 -0.52
CA THR A 45 -5.29 -28.02 -0.95
C THR A 45 -4.15 -28.37 0.03
N GLU A 46 -3.20 -29.16 -0.40
CA GLU A 46 -2.06 -29.61 0.41
C GLU A 46 -1.25 -28.43 0.99
N LYS A 47 -1.03 -27.39 0.18
CA LYS A 47 -0.35 -26.18 0.60
C LYS A 47 -1.07 -24.94 0.04
N VAL A 48 -1.59 -24.13 0.93
CA VAL A 48 -2.20 -22.84 0.58
C VAL A 48 -1.10 -21.79 0.49
N GLU A 49 -1.01 -21.15 -0.67
CA GLU A 49 -0.11 -20.04 -0.91
C GLU A 49 -0.85 -18.92 -1.65
N THR A 50 -0.79 -17.71 -1.13
CA THR A 50 -1.46 -16.55 -1.70
C THR A 50 -0.47 -15.64 -2.43
N PHE A 51 -0.88 -15.13 -3.59
CA PHE A 51 -0.10 -14.21 -4.41
C PHE A 51 -0.74 -12.83 -4.38
N SER A 52 -0.10 -11.87 -3.71
CA SER A 52 -0.63 -10.51 -3.58
C SER A 52 -0.23 -9.61 -4.76
N ALA A 53 -1.05 -8.62 -5.04
CA ALA A 53 -0.76 -7.57 -6.02
C ALA A 53 0.51 -6.78 -5.67
N GLY A 54 0.86 -6.71 -4.40
CA GLY A 54 2.05 -6.04 -3.92
C GLY A 54 2.20 -6.17 -2.42
N ARG A 55 3.36 -5.78 -1.92
CA ARG A 55 3.67 -5.78 -0.50
C ARG A 55 3.32 -4.43 0.09
N THR A 56 2.75 -4.43 1.28
CA THR A 56 2.66 -3.25 2.13
C THR A 56 3.63 -3.40 3.29
N ASP A 57 4.24 -2.29 3.71
CA ASP A 57 5.17 -2.27 4.83
C ASP A 57 4.45 -2.49 6.17
N ALA A 58 5.22 -2.74 7.23
CA ALA A 58 4.70 -2.79 8.59
C ALA A 58 3.92 -1.50 8.93
N GLY A 59 2.74 -1.65 9.50
CA GLY A 59 1.86 -0.56 9.89
C GLY A 59 1.10 0.13 8.75
N VAL A 60 1.22 -0.34 7.51
CA VAL A 60 0.50 0.20 6.34
C VAL A 60 -0.83 -0.54 6.17
N HIS A 61 -1.90 0.20 5.89
CA HIS A 61 -3.27 -0.29 5.73
C HIS A 61 -3.61 -0.61 4.27
N ALA A 62 -4.71 -1.32 4.07
CA ALA A 62 -5.34 -1.46 2.77
C ALA A 62 -6.86 -1.46 2.86
N ARG A 63 -7.52 -0.86 1.86
CA ARG A 63 -8.96 -0.98 1.60
C ARG A 63 -9.26 -1.83 0.37
N GLY A 64 -8.26 -2.08 -0.46
CA GLY A 64 -8.43 -2.80 -1.71
C GLY A 64 -7.17 -3.57 -2.12
N MET A 65 -6.59 -4.36 -1.20
CA MET A 65 -5.56 -5.33 -1.57
C MET A 65 -6.18 -6.46 -2.38
N CYS A 66 -5.56 -6.80 -3.49
CA CYS A 66 -5.94 -7.96 -4.27
C CYS A 66 -4.92 -9.08 -4.11
N CYS A 67 -5.43 -10.29 -3.88
CA CYS A 67 -4.64 -11.52 -3.89
C CYS A 67 -5.28 -12.56 -4.80
N ASN A 68 -4.52 -13.55 -5.23
CA ASN A 68 -5.10 -14.78 -5.76
C ASN A 68 -4.54 -15.99 -5.02
N VAL A 69 -5.32 -17.07 -5.04
CA VAL A 69 -5.00 -18.35 -4.40
C VAL A 69 -5.62 -19.48 -5.21
N PHE A 70 -4.91 -20.62 -5.27
CA PHE A 70 -5.44 -21.84 -5.86
C PHE A 70 -5.96 -22.75 -4.74
N LEU A 71 -7.25 -23.08 -4.79
CA LEU A 71 -7.90 -23.95 -3.82
C LEU A 71 -8.54 -25.14 -4.53
N ASP A 72 -8.45 -26.32 -3.93
CA ASP A 72 -9.21 -27.53 -4.33
C ASP A 72 -10.35 -27.71 -3.33
N THR A 73 -11.48 -27.04 -3.63
CA THR A 73 -12.66 -27.03 -2.76
C THR A 73 -13.93 -27.02 -3.59
N ASN A 74 -15.01 -27.51 -3.01
CA ASN A 74 -16.37 -27.44 -3.58
C ASN A 74 -17.23 -26.34 -2.95
N LEU A 75 -16.62 -25.50 -2.09
CA LEU A 75 -17.29 -24.33 -1.51
C LEU A 75 -17.56 -23.27 -2.59
N THR A 76 -18.67 -22.59 -2.44
CA THR A 76 -19.01 -21.40 -3.26
C THR A 76 -18.11 -20.21 -2.89
N GLU A 77 -18.08 -19.20 -3.74
CA GLU A 77 -17.35 -17.95 -3.48
C GLU A 77 -17.83 -17.27 -2.19
N GLU A 78 -19.14 -17.31 -1.93
CA GLU A 78 -19.77 -16.76 -0.73
C GLU A 78 -19.39 -17.55 0.52
N GLU A 79 -19.46 -18.90 0.48
CA GLU A 79 -19.04 -19.75 1.61
C GLU A 79 -17.56 -19.55 1.96
N ILE A 80 -16.67 -19.38 0.98
CA ILE A 80 -15.25 -19.07 1.21
C ILE A 80 -15.11 -17.70 1.87
N GLN A 81 -15.84 -16.68 1.40
CA GLN A 81 -15.80 -15.34 1.96
C GLN A 81 -16.30 -15.33 3.42
N ASP A 82 -17.44 -15.96 3.69
CA ASP A 82 -18.03 -16.04 5.02
C ASP A 82 -17.13 -16.77 6.00
N TYR A 83 -16.58 -17.92 5.58
CA TYR A 83 -15.61 -18.66 6.39
C TYR A 83 -14.40 -17.79 6.74
N CYS A 84 -13.80 -17.14 5.75
CA CYS A 84 -12.65 -16.27 5.99
C CYS A 84 -13.00 -15.13 6.97
N ASN A 85 -14.13 -14.45 6.77
CA ASN A 85 -14.54 -13.34 7.63
C ASN A 85 -14.92 -13.79 9.04
N HIS A 86 -15.34 -15.03 9.23
CA HIS A 86 -15.63 -15.59 10.55
C HIS A 86 -14.35 -15.89 11.36
N TYR A 87 -13.30 -16.39 10.69
CA TYR A 87 -12.09 -16.87 11.37
C TYR A 87 -10.90 -15.92 11.30
N LEU A 88 -10.91 -14.94 10.39
CA LEU A 88 -9.89 -13.91 10.36
C LEU A 88 -10.01 -12.98 11.58
N PRO A 89 -8.88 -12.42 12.06
CA PRO A 89 -8.93 -11.35 13.06
C PRO A 89 -9.78 -10.17 12.56
N GLU A 90 -10.43 -9.46 13.50
CA GLU A 90 -11.34 -8.32 13.22
C GLU A 90 -10.73 -7.21 12.37
N ASP A 91 -9.42 -7.12 12.31
CA ASP A 91 -8.66 -6.14 11.55
C ASP A 91 -8.24 -6.61 10.14
N ILE A 92 -8.72 -7.80 9.71
CA ILE A 92 -8.57 -8.31 8.33
C ILE A 92 -9.94 -8.78 7.82
N GLY A 93 -10.40 -8.22 6.72
CA GLY A 93 -11.67 -8.61 6.10
C GLY A 93 -11.53 -8.96 4.61
N ILE A 94 -12.29 -9.95 4.16
CA ILE A 94 -12.45 -10.31 2.75
C ILE A 94 -13.69 -9.60 2.21
N ASN A 95 -13.49 -8.66 1.30
CA ASN A 95 -14.56 -7.87 0.72
C ASN A 95 -15.24 -8.60 -0.45
N SER A 96 -14.51 -9.46 -1.15
CA SER A 96 -15.07 -10.35 -2.18
C SER A 96 -14.14 -11.51 -2.50
N VAL A 97 -14.75 -12.62 -2.89
CA VAL A 97 -14.09 -13.78 -3.50
C VAL A 97 -14.72 -13.99 -4.87
N LYS A 98 -13.90 -14.22 -5.91
CA LYS A 98 -14.39 -14.54 -7.26
C LYS A 98 -13.49 -15.56 -7.91
N LYS A 99 -14.08 -16.51 -8.64
CA LYS A 99 -13.32 -17.39 -9.54
C LYS A 99 -12.58 -16.55 -10.56
N ALA A 100 -11.35 -16.92 -10.81
CA ALA A 100 -10.48 -16.27 -11.78
C ALA A 100 -9.95 -17.29 -12.79
N SER A 101 -9.50 -16.81 -13.94
CA SER A 101 -8.83 -17.68 -14.91
C SER A 101 -7.56 -18.28 -14.29
N GLU A 102 -7.14 -19.45 -14.76
CA GLU A 102 -5.88 -20.08 -14.31
C GLU A 102 -4.67 -19.17 -14.51
N ARG A 103 -4.70 -18.32 -15.53
CA ARG A 103 -3.61 -17.38 -15.87
C ARG A 103 -3.64 -16.10 -15.03
N PHE A 104 -4.69 -15.88 -14.23
CA PHE A 104 -4.76 -14.69 -13.40
C PHE A 104 -3.70 -14.75 -12.30
N HIS A 105 -2.90 -13.69 -12.24
CA HIS A 105 -1.90 -13.48 -11.20
C HIS A 105 -1.99 -12.05 -10.68
N ALA A 106 -2.35 -11.90 -9.41
CA ALA A 106 -2.65 -10.60 -8.80
C ALA A 106 -1.51 -9.58 -8.96
N ARG A 107 -0.24 -10.01 -8.96
CA ARG A 107 0.90 -9.12 -9.09
C ARG A 107 1.23 -8.76 -10.53
N TYR A 108 1.26 -9.75 -11.42
CA TYR A 108 1.80 -9.56 -12.76
C TYR A 108 0.80 -8.94 -13.73
N LEU A 109 -0.51 -9.10 -13.46
CA LEU A 109 -1.56 -8.50 -14.27
C LEU A 109 -2.04 -7.14 -13.75
N ALA A 110 -1.51 -6.67 -12.62
CA ALA A 110 -1.85 -5.35 -12.11
C ALA A 110 -1.33 -4.24 -13.06
N ARG A 111 -2.23 -3.34 -13.48
CA ARG A 111 -1.95 -2.21 -14.36
C ARG A 111 -1.68 -0.92 -13.62
N GLY A 112 -2.34 -0.76 -12.47
CA GLY A 112 -2.20 0.42 -11.64
C GLY A 112 -2.50 0.15 -10.18
N LYS A 113 -2.04 1.06 -9.32
CA LYS A 113 -2.31 1.07 -7.88
C LYS A 113 -2.58 2.48 -7.43
N VAL A 114 -3.61 2.63 -6.63
CA VAL A 114 -3.94 3.89 -5.98
C VAL A 114 -3.66 3.78 -4.49
N TYR A 115 -2.83 4.66 -3.99
CA TYR A 115 -2.57 4.82 -2.55
C TYR A 115 -3.06 6.17 -2.08
N ARG A 116 -3.50 6.22 -0.83
CA ARG A 116 -3.81 7.45 -0.11
C ARG A 116 -2.92 7.56 1.11
N TYR A 117 -2.28 8.71 1.28
CA TYR A 117 -1.64 9.08 2.54
C TYR A 117 -2.44 10.19 3.21
N SER A 118 -2.74 10.04 4.50
CA SER A 118 -3.60 10.96 5.24
C SER A 118 -2.87 11.56 6.42
N CYS A 119 -2.99 12.91 6.54
CA CYS A 119 -2.49 13.66 7.68
C CYS A 119 -3.65 14.38 8.37
N TYR A 120 -3.51 14.62 9.66
CA TYR A 120 -4.34 15.53 10.44
C TYR A 120 -3.51 16.77 10.80
N ILE A 121 -4.03 17.95 10.50
CA ILE A 121 -3.41 19.25 10.81
C ILE A 121 -4.09 19.85 12.02
N GLY A 122 -3.33 20.15 13.09
CA GLY A 122 -3.87 20.82 14.26
C GLY A 122 -3.02 20.66 15.49
N LYS A 123 -3.15 21.59 16.45
CA LYS A 123 -2.42 21.56 17.72
C LYS A 123 -2.82 20.38 18.59
N ASN A 124 -4.11 20.01 18.58
CA ASN A 124 -4.64 18.90 19.37
C ASN A 124 -4.58 17.59 18.56
N LYS A 125 -4.21 16.50 19.23
CA LYS A 125 -4.16 15.18 18.61
C LYS A 125 -5.57 14.60 18.44
N ASP A 126 -5.88 14.06 17.26
CA ASP A 126 -7.04 13.23 17.04
C ASP A 126 -6.76 11.82 17.61
N VAL A 127 -7.28 11.53 18.80
CA VAL A 127 -6.98 10.26 19.49
C VAL A 127 -7.74 9.07 18.90
N PHE A 128 -8.87 9.30 18.23
CA PHE A 128 -9.66 8.22 17.63
C PHE A 128 -9.06 7.79 16.28
N GLU A 129 -8.64 8.75 15.46
CA GLU A 129 -8.06 8.49 14.14
C GLU A 129 -6.52 8.32 14.17
N ARG A 130 -5.90 8.32 15.37
CA ARG A 130 -4.43 8.29 15.54
C ARG A 130 -3.71 7.14 14.84
N LYS A 131 -4.43 6.04 14.56
CA LYS A 131 -3.89 4.87 13.86
C LYS A 131 -3.85 5.06 12.35
N TYR A 132 -4.62 6.02 11.80
CA TYR A 132 -4.85 6.17 10.37
C TYR A 132 -4.39 7.51 9.81
N LEU A 133 -3.96 8.42 10.70
CA LEU A 133 -3.54 9.77 10.33
C LEU A 133 -2.14 10.08 10.88
N TYR A 134 -1.32 10.72 10.05
CA TYR A 134 -0.08 11.33 10.51
C TYR A 134 -0.38 12.73 11.02
N HIS A 135 -0.09 12.99 12.29
CA HIS A 135 -0.36 14.29 12.92
C HIS A 135 0.72 15.32 12.53
N LEU A 136 0.26 16.45 12.03
CA LEU A 136 1.04 17.64 11.70
C LEU A 136 0.58 18.77 12.64
N GLU A 137 1.50 19.36 13.42
CA GLU A 137 1.18 20.44 14.36
C GLU A 137 0.94 21.75 13.64
N GLU A 138 1.64 21.96 12.53
CA GLU A 138 1.59 23.15 11.70
C GLU A 138 1.02 22.82 10.31
N GLU A 139 0.43 23.82 9.68
CA GLU A 139 -0.09 23.71 8.32
C GLU A 139 1.04 23.86 7.29
N PRO A 140 1.27 22.88 6.40
CA PRO A 140 2.22 23.04 5.31
C PRO A 140 1.61 23.86 4.16
N ASP A 141 2.46 24.51 3.37
CA ASP A 141 2.07 25.17 2.12
C ASP A 141 1.69 24.14 1.06
N ILE A 142 0.37 24.01 0.84
CA ILE A 142 -0.20 23.00 -0.07
C ILE A 142 0.14 23.31 -1.53
N GLU A 143 0.19 24.59 -1.92
CA GLU A 143 0.47 24.94 -3.31
C GLU A 143 1.93 24.64 -3.68
N GLU A 144 2.87 24.91 -2.78
CA GLU A 144 4.27 24.51 -2.99
C GLU A 144 4.42 22.99 -3.05
N MET A 145 3.68 22.24 -2.23
CA MET A 145 3.67 20.76 -2.32
C MET A 145 3.09 20.28 -3.65
N LYS A 146 2.04 20.90 -4.20
CA LYS A 146 1.48 20.56 -5.52
C LYS A 146 2.48 20.83 -6.63
N ARG A 147 3.17 21.99 -6.58
CA ARG A 147 4.25 22.31 -7.53
C ARG A 147 5.35 21.24 -7.49
N ALA A 148 5.82 20.88 -6.30
CA ALA A 148 6.81 19.82 -6.12
C ALA A 148 6.30 18.45 -6.62
N GLY A 149 5.04 18.11 -6.34
CA GLY A 149 4.40 16.89 -6.78
C GLY A 149 4.37 16.73 -8.30
N ALA A 150 4.22 17.80 -9.05
CA ALA A 150 4.21 17.80 -10.51
C ALA A 150 5.52 17.23 -11.10
N TYR A 151 6.66 17.48 -10.48
CA TYR A 151 7.95 16.92 -10.91
C TYR A 151 8.02 15.39 -10.76
N LEU A 152 7.17 14.78 -9.94
CA LEU A 152 7.16 13.33 -9.72
C LEU A 152 6.27 12.57 -10.72
N VAL A 153 5.41 13.27 -11.47
CA VAL A 153 4.52 12.65 -12.45
C VAL A 153 5.29 12.24 -13.70
N GLY A 154 4.87 11.12 -14.31
CA GLY A 154 5.51 10.54 -15.49
C GLY A 154 6.37 9.32 -15.19
N GLU A 155 7.08 8.82 -16.19
CA GLU A 155 8.02 7.71 -16.06
C GLU A 155 9.41 8.23 -15.70
N LYS A 156 9.89 7.86 -14.50
CA LYS A 156 11.13 8.39 -13.92
C LYS A 156 11.87 7.33 -13.11
N ASP A 157 13.16 7.54 -12.88
CA ASP A 157 13.96 6.73 -11.96
C ASP A 157 13.78 7.22 -10.52
N PHE A 158 13.06 6.45 -9.71
CA PHE A 158 12.76 6.76 -8.32
C PHE A 158 13.79 6.19 -7.33
N LYS A 159 15.04 5.99 -7.74
CA LYS A 159 16.08 5.45 -6.85
C LYS A 159 16.27 6.28 -5.58
N SER A 160 16.20 7.61 -5.68
CA SER A 160 16.26 8.52 -4.51
C SER A 160 15.09 8.35 -3.54
N PHE A 161 13.98 7.79 -3.99
CA PHE A 161 12.79 7.53 -3.19
C PHE A 161 12.64 6.05 -2.82
N SER A 162 13.70 5.25 -2.93
CA SER A 162 13.68 3.83 -2.56
C SER A 162 14.23 3.61 -1.16
N GLY A 163 13.50 2.83 -0.34
CA GLY A 163 13.98 2.32 0.95
C GLY A 163 15.04 1.22 0.83
N ASN A 164 15.27 0.71 -0.39
CA ASN A 164 16.31 -0.27 -0.65
C ASN A 164 17.39 0.28 -1.60
N PRO A 165 18.45 0.90 -1.08
CA PRO A 165 19.49 1.49 -1.90
C PRO A 165 20.31 0.46 -2.70
N LYS A 166 20.33 -0.81 -2.25
CA LYS A 166 21.05 -1.93 -2.90
C LYS A 166 20.20 -2.70 -3.91
N MET A 167 19.05 -2.16 -4.28
CA MET A 167 18.12 -2.83 -5.21
C MET A 167 18.80 -3.05 -6.57
N LYS A 168 18.84 -4.33 -7.00
CA LYS A 168 19.39 -4.73 -8.31
C LYS A 168 18.40 -4.60 -9.47
N LYS A 169 17.08 -4.60 -9.17
CA LYS A 169 16.02 -4.45 -10.18
C LYS A 169 15.82 -2.98 -10.54
N SER A 170 15.21 -2.73 -11.69
CA SER A 170 14.89 -1.37 -12.15
C SER A 170 14.13 -0.58 -11.09
N THR A 171 14.55 0.67 -10.88
CA THR A 171 13.93 1.67 -10.02
C THR A 171 13.03 2.62 -10.81
N VAL A 172 12.92 2.43 -12.12
CA VAL A 172 12.01 3.20 -12.97
C VAL A 172 10.56 2.81 -12.68
N ARG A 173 9.72 3.81 -12.45
CA ARG A 173 8.27 3.66 -12.23
C ARG A 173 7.53 4.76 -12.98
N LYS A 174 6.27 4.49 -13.33
CA LYS A 174 5.39 5.50 -13.92
C LYS A 174 4.36 5.92 -12.88
N ILE A 175 4.37 7.19 -12.51
CA ILE A 175 3.33 7.82 -11.72
C ILE A 175 2.38 8.51 -12.69
N PHE A 176 1.10 8.12 -12.68
CA PHE A 176 0.07 8.65 -13.57
C PHE A 176 -0.44 9.99 -13.07
N ASN A 177 -0.67 10.10 -11.74
CA ASN A 177 -1.16 11.30 -11.11
C ASN A 177 -0.77 11.37 -9.63
N ILE A 178 -0.68 12.60 -9.09
CA ILE A 178 -0.57 12.92 -7.67
C ILE A 178 -1.56 14.03 -7.38
N ASP A 179 -2.53 13.77 -6.48
CA ASP A 179 -3.46 14.80 -6.00
C ASP A 179 -3.17 15.09 -4.52
N ILE A 180 -3.17 16.37 -4.16
CA ILE A 180 -3.03 16.84 -2.78
C ILE A 180 -4.27 17.67 -2.46
N LEU A 181 -5.10 17.14 -1.56
CA LEU A 181 -6.42 17.69 -1.25
C LEU A 181 -6.55 17.94 0.25
N ARG A 182 -7.13 19.08 0.60
CA ARG A 182 -7.47 19.41 1.99
C ARG A 182 -8.99 19.47 2.17
N ASN A 183 -9.46 18.89 3.27
CA ASN A 183 -10.83 19.03 3.71
C ASN A 183 -10.84 19.23 5.25
N GLY A 184 -11.13 20.42 5.70
CA GLY A 184 -10.99 20.81 7.11
C GLY A 184 -9.56 20.58 7.60
N ASN A 185 -9.40 19.80 8.66
CA ASN A 185 -8.10 19.46 9.24
C ASN A 185 -7.44 18.22 8.60
N ILE A 186 -8.06 17.64 7.60
CA ILE A 186 -7.53 16.43 6.94
C ILE A 186 -6.86 16.82 5.62
N LEU A 187 -5.56 16.53 5.53
CA LEU A 187 -4.77 16.61 4.30
C LEU A 187 -4.56 15.22 3.73
N ARG A 188 -4.87 15.03 2.44
CA ARG A 188 -4.75 13.74 1.75
C ARG A 188 -3.90 13.88 0.51
N PHE A 189 -2.97 12.96 0.36
CA PHE A 189 -2.18 12.76 -0.85
C PHE A 189 -2.67 11.48 -1.53
N TYR A 190 -3.01 11.54 -2.80
CA TYR A 190 -3.34 10.38 -3.61
C TYR A 190 -2.23 10.16 -4.63
N PHE A 191 -1.74 8.94 -4.69
CA PHE A 191 -0.71 8.53 -5.64
C PHE A 191 -1.29 7.43 -6.52
N HIS A 192 -1.38 7.70 -7.82
CA HIS A 192 -1.77 6.71 -8.81
C HIS A 192 -0.57 6.40 -9.71
N GLY A 193 -0.19 5.12 -9.83
CA GLY A 193 0.97 4.72 -10.63
C GLY A 193 0.97 3.23 -10.97
N SER A 194 1.83 2.82 -11.90
CA SER A 194 1.97 1.43 -12.35
C SER A 194 2.47 0.48 -11.25
N GLY A 195 3.16 1.02 -10.26
CA GLY A 195 3.72 0.32 -9.11
C GLY A 195 4.69 1.22 -8.36
N PHE A 196 5.07 0.80 -7.16
CA PHE A 196 5.92 1.60 -6.27
C PHE A 196 7.04 0.75 -5.68
N LEU A 197 8.17 1.41 -5.38
CA LEU A 197 9.30 0.82 -4.67
C LEU A 197 9.00 0.75 -3.16
N GLN A 198 9.81 0.00 -2.44
CA GLN A 198 9.74 -0.04 -0.98
C GLN A 198 9.89 1.38 -0.41
N TYR A 199 8.96 1.77 0.47
CA TYR A 199 8.85 3.08 1.13
C TYR A 199 8.66 4.28 0.17
N GLN A 200 8.58 4.09 -1.14
CA GLN A 200 8.59 5.18 -2.12
C GLN A 200 7.56 6.26 -1.79
N ILE A 201 6.30 5.91 -1.58
CA ILE A 201 5.23 6.89 -1.29
C ILE A 201 5.52 7.64 0.00
N ARG A 202 5.93 6.93 1.05
CA ARG A 202 6.23 7.54 2.35
C ARG A 202 7.42 8.51 2.28
N ILE A 203 8.43 8.21 1.47
CA ILE A 203 9.57 9.10 1.22
C ILE A 203 9.13 10.31 0.39
N MET A 204 8.30 10.11 -0.64
CA MET A 204 7.73 11.23 -1.41
C MET A 204 6.90 12.15 -0.52
N VAL A 205 6.02 11.60 0.34
CA VAL A 205 5.24 12.41 1.29
C VAL A 205 6.14 13.20 2.23
N GLY A 206 7.15 12.56 2.83
CA GLY A 206 8.10 13.26 3.72
C GLY A 206 8.84 14.39 2.99
N THR A 207 9.24 14.17 1.73
CA THR A 207 9.89 15.20 0.92
C THR A 207 8.94 16.33 0.57
N LEU A 208 7.69 16.02 0.18
CA LEU A 208 6.67 17.02 -0.10
C LEU A 208 6.33 17.85 1.14
N LEU A 209 6.27 17.23 2.32
CA LEU A 209 6.09 17.98 3.58
C LEU A 209 7.27 18.89 3.91
N GLU A 210 8.52 18.47 3.60
CA GLU A 210 9.68 19.38 3.75
C GLU A 210 9.59 20.57 2.80
N VAL A 211 9.03 20.39 1.59
CA VAL A 211 8.74 21.52 0.68
C VAL A 211 7.62 22.39 1.26
N GLY A 212 6.52 21.81 1.72
CA GLY A 212 5.41 22.55 2.32
C GLY A 212 5.81 23.35 3.58
N TYR A 213 6.84 22.93 4.28
CA TYR A 213 7.44 23.67 5.40
C TYR A 213 8.62 24.55 4.99
N HIS A 214 8.80 24.80 3.70
CA HIS A 214 9.87 25.65 3.12
C HIS A 214 11.30 25.23 3.53
N LYS A 215 11.49 23.94 3.92
CA LYS A 215 12.82 23.35 4.19
C LYS A 215 13.55 22.94 2.90
N LYS A 216 12.78 22.78 1.82
CA LYS A 216 13.23 22.53 0.45
C LYS A 216 12.38 23.39 -0.50
N ARG A 217 12.95 23.74 -1.65
CA ARG A 217 12.20 24.39 -2.74
C ARG A 217 11.54 23.32 -3.61
N ALA A 218 10.44 23.65 -4.26
CA ALA A 218 9.73 22.73 -5.16
C ALA A 218 10.61 22.22 -6.31
N GLU A 219 11.47 23.10 -6.86
CA GLU A 219 12.40 22.79 -7.97
C GLU A 219 13.47 21.76 -7.59
N GLU A 220 13.85 21.69 -6.31
CA GLU A 220 14.82 20.68 -5.84
C GLU A 220 14.31 19.24 -6.04
N MET A 221 13.01 19.05 -6.25
CA MET A 221 12.43 17.72 -6.53
C MET A 221 13.05 17.07 -7.76
N GLU A 222 13.31 17.85 -8.82
CA GLU A 222 13.97 17.36 -10.02
C GLU A 222 15.43 16.98 -9.74
N GLU A 223 16.14 17.82 -9.00
CA GLU A 223 17.54 17.53 -8.62
C GLU A 223 17.64 16.26 -7.76
N ILE A 224 16.67 16.06 -6.84
CA ILE A 224 16.59 14.85 -6.00
C ILE A 224 16.39 13.61 -6.90
N LEU A 225 15.50 13.65 -7.88
CA LEU A 225 15.29 12.55 -8.83
C LEU A 225 16.58 12.23 -9.60
N LEU A 226 17.21 13.26 -10.18
CA LEU A 226 18.42 13.11 -11.00
C LEU A 226 19.62 12.61 -10.19
N SER A 227 19.70 12.95 -8.90
CA SER A 227 20.80 12.55 -8.03
C SER A 227 20.89 11.04 -7.79
N ARG A 228 19.78 10.32 -7.88
CA ARG A 228 19.67 8.89 -7.54
C ARG A 228 20.18 8.54 -6.15
N ASP A 229 20.23 9.51 -5.24
CA ASP A 229 20.71 9.40 -3.87
C ASP A 229 19.59 9.57 -2.86
N ARG A 230 19.29 8.52 -2.07
CA ARG A 230 18.26 8.52 -1.03
C ARG A 230 18.48 9.62 0.03
N ARG A 231 19.70 9.99 0.29
CA ARG A 231 20.06 11.00 1.32
C ARG A 231 19.58 12.41 0.95
N ARG A 232 19.36 12.68 -0.35
CA ARG A 232 18.84 13.97 -0.82
C ARG A 232 17.34 14.10 -0.68
N ALA A 233 16.61 12.99 -0.68
CA ALA A 233 15.18 12.99 -0.41
C ALA A 233 14.90 13.20 1.08
N GLY A 234 13.68 13.65 1.39
CA GLY A 234 13.22 13.88 2.75
C GLY A 234 13.07 12.60 3.59
N TYR A 235 12.58 12.75 4.79
CA TYR A 235 12.37 11.64 5.72
C TYR A 235 11.30 10.65 5.22
N THR A 236 11.28 9.47 5.79
CA THR A 236 10.23 8.48 5.53
C THR A 236 9.04 8.76 6.43
N ALA A 237 7.93 9.25 5.88
CA ALA A 237 6.72 9.54 6.64
C ALA A 237 6.18 8.28 7.35
N PRO A 238 5.53 8.39 8.54
CA PRO A 238 5.01 7.27 9.30
C PRO A 238 4.09 6.36 8.49
N ALA A 239 4.17 5.05 8.72
CA ALA A 239 3.38 4.05 7.98
C ALA A 239 1.88 4.24 8.15
N LYS A 240 1.44 4.61 9.35
CA LYS A 240 0.03 4.73 9.75
C LYS A 240 -0.83 5.68 8.89
N GLY A 241 -0.22 6.64 8.18
CA GLY A 241 -0.96 7.50 7.26
C GLY A 241 -1.23 6.85 5.91
N LEU A 242 -0.54 5.75 5.57
CA LEU A 242 -0.59 5.14 4.24
C LEU A 242 -1.61 4.01 4.15
N CYS A 243 -2.43 4.05 3.10
CA CYS A 243 -3.44 3.04 2.80
C CYS A 243 -3.46 2.73 1.30
N LEU A 244 -3.37 1.45 0.93
CA LEU A 244 -3.64 0.98 -0.42
C LEU A 244 -5.16 1.01 -0.66
N MET A 245 -5.61 1.87 -1.57
CA MET A 245 -7.03 2.06 -1.85
C MET A 245 -7.55 1.09 -2.90
N LYS A 246 -6.79 0.86 -3.96
CA LYS A 246 -7.23 0.06 -5.11
C LYS A 246 -6.05 -0.52 -5.87
N VAL A 247 -6.25 -1.71 -6.44
CA VAL A 247 -5.40 -2.30 -7.49
C VAL A 247 -6.24 -2.44 -8.76
N GLU A 248 -5.69 -2.02 -9.88
CA GLU A 248 -6.38 -1.99 -11.17
C GLU A 248 -5.92 -3.14 -12.05
N TYR A 249 -6.88 -3.77 -12.72
CA TYR A 249 -6.73 -4.83 -13.71
C TYR A 249 -7.55 -4.46 -14.95
N ASP A 250 -7.27 -5.10 -16.06
CA ASP A 250 -8.10 -5.00 -17.29
C ASP A 250 -9.45 -5.66 -17.06
#